data_50728c5c749de0d5855b4234dc6d4ed1
#
_entry.id   50728c5c749de0d5855b4234dc6d4ed1
#
_cell.length_a   1.000
_cell.length_b   1.000
_cell.length_c   1.000
_cell.angle_alpha   90.00
_cell.angle_beta   90.00
_cell.angle_gamma   90.00
#
_symmetry.space_group_name_H-M   'P 1'
#
loop_
_entity.id
_entity.type
_entity.pdbx_description
1 polymer ?
#
loop_
_entity_poly.entity_id
_entity_poly.type
_entity_poly.pdbx_seq_one_letter_code
_entity_poly.pdbx_strand_id
1 'polypeptide(L)'
;TAVSEKQIDLLTKLSKNIFIVFDGDQAGKNASIRLLDKLLPLIKTDNVFRFVFLPNNLDPEEYLIKNGKDKFNFLLEKSYFISDMIWLMGIKNKMNDTPEEIAKFWKFIRSKIHQIKEKNLQLAIRDDLENRINKLRTKIRGYNSKPNNFINLKLPKIENDYRFKVIIAIIL
;
A
#
# COMPACT_ATOMS: atom_id res chain seq x y z
N THR A 1 18.43 4.67 6.76
CA THR A 1 18.16 6.11 7.06
C THR A 1 16.66 6.34 6.95
N ALA A 2 16.03 6.91 7.98
CA ALA A 2 14.57 7.13 7.99
C ALA A 2 14.23 8.35 7.13
N VAL A 3 13.29 8.19 6.18
CA VAL A 3 12.77 9.30 5.37
C VAL A 3 12.14 10.36 6.28
N SER A 4 12.54 11.62 6.09
CA SER A 4 12.02 12.77 6.83
C SER A 4 10.75 13.35 6.16
N GLU A 5 9.94 14.08 6.93
CA GLU A 5 8.76 14.77 6.38
C GLU A 5 9.12 15.76 5.27
N LYS A 6 10.27 16.44 5.39
CA LYS A 6 10.77 17.38 4.36
C LYS A 6 11.06 16.65 3.03
N GLN A 7 11.61 15.43 3.09
CA GLN A 7 11.85 14.62 1.90
C GLN A 7 10.53 14.16 1.28
N ILE A 8 9.54 13.77 2.09
CA ILE A 8 8.19 13.43 1.60
C ILE A 8 7.55 14.63 0.88
N ASP A 9 7.60 15.84 1.48
CA ASP A 9 7.07 17.06 0.87
C ASP A 9 7.78 17.37 -0.46
N LEU A 10 9.10 17.19 -0.52
CA LEU A 10 9.85 17.36 -1.78
C LEU A 10 9.41 16.37 -2.85
N LEU A 11 9.27 15.09 -2.50
CA LEU A 11 8.82 14.05 -3.44
C LEU A 11 7.44 14.36 -4.00
N THR A 12 6.51 14.82 -3.16
CA THR A 12 5.14 15.17 -3.58
C THR A 12 5.08 16.38 -4.52
N LYS A 13 6.04 17.29 -4.43
CA LYS A 13 6.19 18.43 -5.37
C LYS A 13 6.78 18.01 -6.71
N LEU A 14 7.61 16.97 -6.71
CA LEU A 14 8.32 16.50 -7.90
C LEU A 14 7.50 15.52 -8.75
N SER A 15 6.65 14.71 -8.12
CA SER A 15 5.83 13.71 -8.83
C SER A 15 4.50 13.45 -8.14
N LYS A 16 3.47 13.14 -8.94
CA LYS A 16 2.19 12.65 -8.44
C LYS A 16 2.23 11.15 -8.12
N ASN A 17 3.07 10.37 -8.82
CA ASN A 17 3.23 8.94 -8.61
C ASN A 17 4.61 8.66 -8.01
N ILE A 18 4.63 8.17 -6.78
CA ILE A 18 5.85 7.96 -6.01
C ILE A 18 5.95 6.48 -5.68
N PHE A 19 6.95 5.81 -6.23
CA PHE A 19 7.28 4.44 -5.88
C PHE A 19 8.40 4.43 -4.85
N ILE A 20 8.19 3.70 -3.77
CA ILE A 20 9.18 3.52 -2.71
C ILE A 20 9.59 2.07 -2.71
N VAL A 21 10.87 1.84 -3.00
CA VAL A 21 11.43 0.50 -3.15
C VAL A 21 12.15 0.11 -1.86
N PHE A 22 11.84 -1.07 -1.36
CA PHE A 22 12.41 -1.66 -0.16
C PHE A 22 13.05 -3.00 -0.48
N ASP A 23 14.09 -3.34 0.28
CA ASP A 23 14.61 -4.68 0.30
C ASP A 23 13.55 -5.67 0.77
N GLY A 24 13.55 -6.87 0.21
CA GLY A 24 12.54 -7.90 0.52
C GLY A 24 12.71 -8.56 1.89
N ASP A 25 13.69 -8.14 2.67
CA ASP A 25 14.05 -8.68 3.98
C ASP A 25 13.16 -8.13 5.12
N GLN A 26 13.44 -8.56 6.35
CA GLN A 26 12.68 -8.09 7.52
C GLN A 26 12.97 -6.62 7.87
N ALA A 27 14.18 -6.13 7.57
CA ALA A 27 14.55 -4.73 7.82
C ALA A 27 13.78 -3.79 6.88
N GLY A 28 13.70 -4.10 5.57
CA GLY A 28 12.89 -3.38 4.59
C GLY A 28 11.40 -3.39 4.94
N LYS A 29 10.86 -4.53 5.38
CA LYS A 29 9.47 -4.62 5.86
C LYS A 29 9.22 -3.72 7.08
N ASN A 30 10.14 -3.67 8.03
CA ASN A 30 10.03 -2.81 9.20
C ASN A 30 10.17 -1.32 8.82
N ALA A 31 11.06 -1.01 7.86
CA ALA A 31 11.21 0.34 7.33
C ALA A 31 9.94 0.83 6.63
N SER A 32 9.30 -0.04 5.82
CA SER A 32 8.04 0.29 5.13
C SER A 32 6.90 0.60 6.11
N ILE A 33 6.82 -0.13 7.23
CA ILE A 33 5.83 0.13 8.28
C ILE A 33 6.06 1.50 8.92
N ARG A 34 7.31 1.79 9.32
CA ARG A 34 7.66 3.11 9.89
C ARG A 34 7.38 4.25 8.92
N LEU A 35 7.66 4.04 7.64
CA LEU A 35 7.36 5.05 6.63
C LEU A 35 5.87 5.23 6.43
N LEU A 36 5.09 4.15 6.39
CA LEU A 36 3.63 4.23 6.27
C LEU A 36 3.05 5.11 7.39
N ASP A 37 3.47 4.89 8.65
CA ASP A 37 3.00 5.68 9.79
C ASP A 37 3.33 7.18 9.66
N LYS A 38 4.46 7.53 9.06
CA LYS A 38 4.83 8.91 8.75
C LYS A 38 4.02 9.48 7.58
N LEU A 39 3.70 8.66 6.58
CA LEU A 39 2.96 9.09 5.39
C LEU A 39 1.48 9.37 5.68
N LEU A 40 0.81 8.54 6.50
CA LEU A 40 -0.62 8.63 6.74
C LEU A 40 -1.13 10.04 7.05
N PRO A 41 -0.50 10.85 7.92
CA PRO A 41 -0.94 12.22 8.18
C PRO A 41 -0.60 13.23 7.08
N LEU A 42 0.25 12.86 6.10
CA LEU A 42 0.80 13.76 5.08
C LEU A 42 0.23 13.53 3.68
N ILE A 43 -0.37 12.36 3.44
CA ILE A 43 -0.91 12.01 2.12
C ILE A 43 -2.08 12.89 1.72
N LYS A 44 -2.15 13.18 0.40
CA LYS A 44 -3.20 13.97 -0.24
C LYS A 44 -3.72 13.23 -1.47
N THR A 45 -4.91 13.57 -1.92
CA THR A 45 -5.55 12.96 -3.10
C THR A 45 -4.71 13.10 -4.37
N ASP A 46 -3.90 14.17 -4.47
CA ASP A 46 -3.09 14.45 -5.67
C ASP A 46 -1.83 13.57 -5.78
N ASN A 47 -1.45 12.86 -4.71
CA ASN A 47 -0.23 12.06 -4.68
C ASN A 47 -0.56 10.59 -4.42
N VAL A 48 0.01 9.73 -5.24
CA VAL A 48 -0.12 8.27 -5.10
C VAL A 48 1.21 7.68 -4.66
N PHE A 49 1.23 7.13 -3.46
CA PHE A 49 2.39 6.39 -2.94
C PHE A 49 2.20 4.89 -3.17
N ARG A 50 3.23 4.25 -3.68
CA ARG A 50 3.27 2.83 -3.95
C ARG A 50 4.50 2.19 -3.34
N PHE A 51 4.31 1.05 -2.68
CA PHE A 51 5.36 0.31 -1.98
C PHE A 51 5.75 -0.90 -2.82
N VAL A 52 7.04 -1.04 -3.07
CA VAL A 52 7.63 -2.13 -3.85
C VAL A 52 8.63 -2.88 -2.97
N PHE A 53 8.53 -4.20 -2.93
CA PHE A 53 9.49 -5.04 -2.22
C PHE A 53 10.27 -5.87 -3.24
N LEU A 54 11.59 -5.76 -3.18
CA LEU A 54 12.46 -6.55 -4.04
C LEU A 54 12.54 -8.00 -3.54
N PRO A 55 12.54 -8.98 -4.44
CA PRO A 55 12.75 -10.37 -4.05
C PRO A 55 14.23 -10.63 -3.70
N ASN A 56 14.46 -11.67 -2.90
CA ASN A 56 15.79 -12.24 -2.65
C ASN A 56 16.82 -11.31 -2.00
N ASN A 57 16.37 -10.31 -1.23
CA ASN A 57 17.24 -9.35 -0.53
C ASN A 57 18.22 -8.60 -1.47
N LEU A 58 17.85 -8.47 -2.74
CA LEU A 58 18.63 -7.69 -3.70
C LEU A 58 18.35 -6.21 -3.50
N ASP A 59 19.35 -5.37 -3.73
CA ASP A 59 19.16 -3.94 -3.89
C ASP A 59 18.59 -3.60 -5.29
N PRO A 60 18.10 -2.38 -5.53
CA PRO A 60 17.51 -2.01 -6.82
C PRO A 60 18.49 -2.09 -8.00
N GLU A 61 19.75 -1.76 -7.79
CA GLU A 61 20.78 -1.82 -8.84
C GLU A 61 21.11 -3.28 -9.20
N GLU A 62 21.38 -4.11 -8.20
CA GLU A 62 21.59 -5.55 -8.38
C GLU A 62 20.39 -6.23 -9.06
N TYR A 63 19.16 -5.84 -8.66
CA TYR A 63 17.95 -6.38 -9.25
C TYR A 63 17.86 -6.02 -10.75
N LEU A 64 18.13 -4.76 -11.11
CA LEU A 64 18.10 -4.29 -12.51
C LEU A 64 19.16 -4.98 -13.36
N ILE A 65 20.39 -5.11 -12.85
CA ILE A 65 21.48 -5.80 -13.55
C ILE A 65 21.12 -7.26 -13.80
N LYS A 66 20.60 -7.95 -12.78
CA LYS A 66 20.31 -9.39 -12.85
C LYS A 66 19.05 -9.73 -13.64
N ASN A 67 18.03 -8.91 -13.58
CA ASN A 67 16.69 -9.24 -14.07
C ASN A 67 16.24 -8.38 -15.26
N GLY A 68 16.89 -7.25 -15.50
CA GLY A 68 16.55 -6.32 -16.57
C GLY A 68 15.36 -5.41 -16.26
N LYS A 69 15.18 -4.40 -17.10
CA LYS A 69 14.18 -3.34 -16.97
C LYS A 69 12.73 -3.86 -16.99
N ASP A 70 12.44 -4.85 -17.82
CA ASP A 70 11.06 -5.35 -17.99
C ASP A 70 10.54 -6.03 -16.72
N LYS A 71 11.38 -6.82 -16.07
CA LYS A 71 11.03 -7.44 -14.79
C LYS A 71 10.90 -6.41 -13.66
N PHE A 72 11.70 -5.35 -13.69
CA PHE A 72 11.58 -4.26 -12.74
C PHE A 72 10.25 -3.50 -12.94
N ASN A 73 9.89 -3.17 -14.18
CA ASN A 73 8.60 -2.56 -14.50
C ASN A 73 7.42 -3.42 -14.04
N PHE A 74 7.51 -4.74 -14.23
CA PHE A 74 6.49 -5.67 -13.73
C PHE A 74 6.35 -5.63 -12.19
N LEU A 75 7.44 -5.42 -11.44
CA LEU A 75 7.35 -5.21 -9.99
C LEU A 75 6.66 -3.89 -9.64
N LEU A 76 6.93 -2.82 -10.38
CA LEU A 76 6.25 -1.54 -10.18
C LEU A 76 4.74 -1.67 -10.42
N GLU A 77 4.31 -2.43 -11.41
CA GLU A 77 2.89 -2.70 -11.67
C GLU A 77 2.23 -3.46 -10.52
N LYS A 78 2.96 -4.37 -9.86
CA LYS A 78 2.50 -5.16 -8.71
C LYS A 78 2.73 -4.50 -7.35
N SER A 79 3.05 -3.22 -7.34
CA SER A 79 3.28 -2.47 -6.11
C SER A 79 2.02 -2.35 -5.24
N TYR A 80 2.23 -2.20 -3.93
CA TYR A 80 1.17 -2.08 -2.94
C TYR A 80 0.76 -0.62 -2.75
N PHE A 81 -0.53 -0.36 -2.72
CA PHE A 81 -1.09 0.94 -2.31
C PHE A 81 -1.08 1.09 -0.78
N ILE A 82 -1.37 2.28 -0.30
CA ILE A 82 -1.48 2.56 1.14
C ILE A 82 -2.51 1.67 1.82
N SER A 83 -3.68 1.45 1.20
CA SER A 83 -4.71 0.56 1.75
C SER A 83 -4.22 -0.89 1.84
N ASP A 84 -3.42 -1.35 0.86
CA ASP A 84 -2.81 -2.69 0.91
C ASP A 84 -1.83 -2.81 2.06
N MET A 85 -1.00 -1.78 2.28
CA MET A 85 -0.04 -1.77 3.38
C MET A 85 -0.71 -1.77 4.75
N ILE A 86 -1.77 -0.98 4.95
CA ILE A 86 -2.57 -1.00 6.18
C ILE A 86 -3.16 -2.41 6.41
N TRP A 87 -3.69 -3.02 5.34
CA TRP A 87 -4.24 -4.37 5.39
C TRP A 87 -3.20 -5.40 5.79
N LEU A 88 -2.03 -5.40 5.13
CA LEU A 88 -0.94 -6.34 5.40
C LEU A 88 -0.39 -6.22 6.83
N MET A 89 -0.30 -4.99 7.36
CA MET A 89 0.10 -4.77 8.75
C MET A 89 -0.88 -5.42 9.74
N GLY A 90 -2.17 -5.34 9.46
CA GLY A 90 -3.20 -5.91 10.33
C GLY A 90 -3.25 -7.43 10.29
N ILE A 91 -3.06 -8.05 9.10
CA ILE A 91 -3.09 -9.51 8.92
C ILE A 91 -1.85 -10.21 9.47
N LYS A 92 -0.73 -9.52 9.64
CA LYS A 92 0.55 -10.11 10.08
C LYS A 92 0.46 -10.89 11.40
N ASN A 93 -0.50 -10.57 12.25
CA ASN A 93 -0.84 -11.32 13.44
C ASN A 93 -1.96 -12.31 13.10
N LYS A 94 -1.62 -13.54 12.70
CA LYS A 94 -2.54 -14.65 12.40
C LYS A 94 -3.93 -14.41 13.02
N MET A 95 -4.87 -13.94 12.21
CA MET A 95 -6.27 -13.85 12.64
C MET A 95 -6.82 -15.28 12.70
N ASN A 96 -7.18 -15.71 13.90
CA ASN A 96 -8.19 -16.75 14.03
C ASN A 96 -9.50 -16.12 13.55
N ASP A 97 -10.31 -16.90 12.83
CA ASP A 97 -11.56 -16.39 12.23
C ASP A 97 -12.68 -16.15 13.28
N THR A 98 -12.32 -15.70 14.48
CA THR A 98 -13.28 -15.40 15.53
C THR A 98 -13.79 -13.95 15.45
N PRO A 99 -15.03 -13.69 15.87
CA PRO A 99 -15.59 -12.33 15.89
C PRO A 99 -14.71 -11.33 16.67
N GLU A 100 -14.09 -11.77 17.75
CA GLU A 100 -13.21 -10.96 18.60
C GLU A 100 -11.93 -10.55 17.87
N GLU A 101 -11.31 -11.49 17.16
CA GLU A 101 -10.11 -11.20 16.36
C GLU A 101 -10.43 -10.26 15.19
N ILE A 102 -11.57 -10.44 14.53
CA ILE A 102 -12.06 -9.51 13.50
C ILE A 102 -12.29 -8.12 14.09
N ALA A 103 -12.86 -8.04 15.30
CA ALA A 103 -13.07 -6.75 15.96
C ALA A 103 -11.76 -6.06 16.34
N LYS A 104 -10.77 -6.79 16.84
CA LYS A 104 -9.41 -6.28 17.11
C LYS A 104 -8.73 -5.78 15.83
N PHE A 105 -8.80 -6.57 14.76
CA PHE A 105 -8.27 -6.20 13.46
C PHE A 105 -8.92 -4.92 12.93
N TRP A 106 -10.25 -4.81 13.03
CA TRP A 106 -10.98 -3.62 12.63
C TRP A 106 -10.62 -2.39 13.46
N LYS A 107 -10.44 -2.55 14.77
CA LYS A 107 -9.96 -1.47 15.65
C LYS A 107 -8.58 -0.97 15.20
N PHE A 108 -7.67 -1.89 14.87
CA PHE A 108 -6.36 -1.53 14.34
C PHE A 108 -6.46 -0.75 13.02
N ILE A 109 -7.22 -1.25 12.03
CA ILE A 109 -7.41 -0.58 10.74
C ILE A 109 -7.96 0.83 10.92
N ARG A 110 -9.01 1.01 11.75
CA ARG A 110 -9.56 2.33 12.05
C ARG A 110 -8.52 3.27 12.65
N SER A 111 -7.68 2.79 13.53
CA SER A 111 -6.64 3.63 14.14
C SER A 111 -5.65 4.18 13.10
N LYS A 112 -5.38 3.43 12.01
CA LYS A 112 -4.54 3.88 10.90
C LYS A 112 -5.30 4.85 9.98
N ILE A 113 -6.54 4.56 9.65
CA ILE A 113 -7.40 5.43 8.83
C ILE A 113 -7.56 6.81 9.49
N HIS A 114 -7.74 6.87 10.81
CA HIS A 114 -7.88 8.14 11.54
C HIS A 114 -6.65 9.05 11.49
N GLN A 115 -5.47 8.53 11.17
CA GLN A 115 -4.26 9.34 10.99
C GLN A 115 -4.28 10.13 9.68
N ILE A 116 -5.10 9.73 8.70
CA ILE A 116 -5.23 10.42 7.40
C ILE A 116 -6.02 11.71 7.61
N LYS A 117 -5.38 12.85 7.36
CA LYS A 117 -6.00 14.18 7.57
C LYS A 117 -6.91 14.59 6.41
N GLU A 118 -6.59 14.18 5.19
CA GLU A 118 -7.38 14.50 4.00
C GLU A 118 -8.64 13.65 3.96
N LYS A 119 -9.81 14.30 4.03
CA LYS A 119 -11.10 13.65 4.26
C LYS A 119 -11.56 12.74 3.13
N ASN A 120 -11.41 13.18 1.88
CA ASN A 120 -11.86 12.38 0.73
C ASN A 120 -11.03 11.10 0.60
N LEU A 121 -9.71 11.21 0.78
CA LEU A 121 -8.82 10.05 0.76
C LEU A 121 -9.06 9.13 1.96
N GLN A 122 -9.30 9.70 3.16
CA GLN A 122 -9.67 8.95 4.35
C GLN A 122 -10.94 8.10 4.12
N LEU A 123 -11.98 8.69 3.50
CA LEU A 123 -13.22 8.00 3.18
C LEU A 123 -12.98 6.89 2.15
N ALA A 124 -12.28 7.17 1.06
CA ALA A 124 -12.02 6.19 0.00
C ALA A 124 -11.22 4.97 0.54
N ILE A 125 -10.17 5.21 1.34
CA ILE A 125 -9.38 4.13 1.95
C ILE A 125 -10.22 3.35 2.97
N ARG A 126 -11.07 4.03 3.74
CA ARG A 126 -12.00 3.37 4.68
C ARG A 126 -12.92 2.42 3.92
N ASP A 127 -13.58 2.90 2.88
CA ASP A 127 -14.56 2.11 2.12
C ASP A 127 -13.91 0.89 1.45
N ASP A 128 -12.70 1.01 0.91
CA ASP A 128 -11.94 -0.13 0.39
C ASP A 128 -11.66 -1.17 1.49
N LEU A 129 -11.16 -0.74 2.64
CA LEU A 129 -10.83 -1.65 3.75
C LEU A 129 -12.06 -2.27 4.40
N GLU A 130 -13.18 -1.54 4.52
CA GLU A 130 -14.48 -2.08 4.96
C GLU A 130 -14.98 -3.19 4.03
N ASN A 131 -14.88 -2.96 2.72
CA ASN A 131 -15.27 -3.97 1.72
C ASN A 131 -14.41 -5.25 1.84
N ARG A 132 -13.11 -5.11 2.08
CA ARG A 132 -12.21 -6.26 2.30
C ARG A 132 -12.59 -7.05 3.56
N ILE A 133 -12.90 -6.37 4.66
CA ILE A 133 -13.33 -7.01 5.92
C ILE A 133 -14.68 -7.71 5.73
N ASN A 134 -15.62 -7.09 5.05
CA ASN A 134 -16.92 -7.71 4.79
C ASN A 134 -16.79 -8.98 3.94
N LYS A 135 -15.90 -8.99 2.95
CA LYS A 135 -15.56 -10.21 2.19
C LYS A 135 -14.96 -11.31 3.05
N LEU A 136 -14.10 -10.97 4.01
CA LEU A 136 -13.59 -11.95 4.99
C LEU A 136 -14.72 -12.53 5.84
N ARG A 137 -15.59 -11.68 6.40
CA ARG A 137 -16.72 -12.10 7.23
C ARG A 137 -17.68 -13.05 6.49
N THR A 138 -17.98 -12.77 5.22
CA THR A 138 -18.85 -13.63 4.41
C THR A 138 -18.19 -14.97 4.13
N LYS A 139 -16.89 -15.00 3.85
CA LYS A 139 -16.14 -16.24 3.63
C LYS A 139 -16.12 -17.12 4.89
N ILE A 140 -15.93 -16.50 6.07
CA ILE A 140 -15.85 -17.19 7.36
C ILE A 140 -17.21 -17.79 7.76
N ARG A 141 -18.31 -17.06 7.51
CA ARG A 141 -19.66 -17.49 7.95
C ARG A 141 -20.37 -18.45 7.00
N GLY A 142 -19.78 -18.78 5.85
CA GLY A 142 -20.48 -19.59 4.83
C GLY A 142 -21.79 -18.98 4.33
N TYR A 143 -22.00 -17.69 4.57
CA TYR A 143 -23.24 -17.01 4.27
C TYR A 143 -23.30 -16.69 2.78
N ASN A 144 -24.20 -17.38 2.06
CA ASN A 144 -24.61 -17.03 0.69
C ASN A 144 -25.39 -15.70 0.72
N SER A 145 -24.71 -14.59 0.96
CA SER A 145 -25.28 -13.27 0.65
C SER A 145 -25.12 -13.04 -0.85
N LYS A 146 -26.27 -12.80 -1.53
CA LYS A 146 -26.27 -12.41 -2.94
C LYS A 146 -25.26 -11.29 -3.16
N PRO A 147 -24.41 -11.37 -4.21
CA PRO A 147 -23.46 -10.31 -4.48
C PRO A 147 -24.24 -9.04 -4.80
N ASN A 148 -24.15 -8.03 -3.94
CA ASN A 148 -24.46 -6.67 -4.35
C ASN A 148 -23.56 -6.35 -5.55
N ASN A 149 -24.18 -5.87 -6.62
CA ASN A 149 -23.50 -5.47 -7.86
C ASN A 149 -22.38 -4.48 -7.52
N PHE A 150 -21.18 -5.00 -7.31
CA PHE A 150 -20.00 -4.16 -7.21
C PHE A 150 -19.68 -3.66 -8.61
N ILE A 151 -19.70 -2.34 -8.75
CA ILE A 151 -19.09 -1.67 -9.88
C ILE A 151 -17.67 -2.24 -9.97
N ASN A 152 -17.42 -3.04 -11.01
CA ASN A 152 -16.07 -3.40 -11.42
C ASN A 152 -15.39 -2.10 -11.84
N LEU A 153 -14.81 -1.40 -10.90
CA LEU A 153 -13.82 -0.38 -11.21
C LEU A 153 -12.66 -1.14 -11.87
N LYS A 154 -12.74 -1.28 -13.19
CA LYS A 154 -11.56 -1.55 -14.00
C LYS A 154 -10.58 -0.47 -13.61
N LEU A 155 -9.52 -0.85 -12.92
CA LEU A 155 -8.37 0.03 -12.74
C LEU A 155 -8.05 0.61 -14.11
N PRO A 156 -7.93 1.94 -14.26
CA PRO A 156 -7.55 2.51 -15.52
C PRO A 156 -6.25 1.82 -15.92
N LYS A 157 -6.23 1.23 -17.13
CA LYS A 157 -4.97 0.81 -17.74
C LYS A 157 -4.10 2.04 -17.68
N ILE A 158 -2.98 1.95 -16.98
CA ILE A 158 -1.95 2.98 -17.02
C ILE A 158 -1.48 2.95 -18.47
N GLU A 159 -2.02 3.83 -19.29
CA GLU A 159 -1.41 4.11 -20.59
C GLU A 159 0.01 4.55 -20.29
N ASN A 160 0.95 3.86 -20.92
CA ASN A 160 2.39 4.04 -20.78
C ASN A 160 2.82 5.42 -21.31
N ASP A 161 2.35 6.50 -20.71
CA ASP A 161 2.91 7.81 -20.93
C ASP A 161 4.11 7.99 -20.00
N TYR A 162 5.26 7.53 -20.47
CA TYR A 162 6.57 7.61 -19.81
C TYR A 162 7.08 9.04 -19.54
N ARG A 163 6.26 10.07 -19.74
CA ARG A 163 6.60 11.46 -19.42
C ARG A 163 6.41 11.81 -17.95
N PHE A 164 5.84 10.91 -17.14
CA PHE A 164 5.78 11.10 -15.70
C PHE A 164 7.11 10.70 -15.08
N LYS A 165 7.80 11.66 -14.47
CA LYS A 165 9.01 11.39 -13.67
C LYS A 165 8.64 10.41 -12.55
N VAL A 166 9.01 9.15 -12.71
CA VAL A 166 8.96 8.15 -11.64
C VAL A 166 10.13 8.47 -10.72
N ILE A 167 9.84 8.84 -9.49
CA ILE A 167 10.87 9.02 -8.48
C ILE A 167 10.92 7.75 -7.66
N ILE A 168 12.01 7.02 -7.81
CA ILE A 168 12.33 5.87 -6.98
C ILE A 168 13.12 6.39 -5.79
N ALA A 169 12.50 6.43 -4.61
CA ALA A 169 13.22 6.68 -3.38
C ALA A 169 13.74 5.33 -2.86
N ILE A 170 15.06 5.14 -2.95
CA ILE A 170 15.73 3.98 -2.36
C ILE A 170 15.95 4.29 -0.89
N ILE A 171 15.39 3.47 -0.03
CA ILE A 171 15.57 3.57 1.41
C ILE A 171 16.48 2.41 1.82
N LEU A 172 17.72 2.73 2.03
CA LEU A 172 18.74 1.86 2.62
C LEU A 172 18.62 1.86 4.14
#